data_3aa314634db677af1190a5989f6254ab
#
_entry.id   3aa314634db677af1190a5989f6254ab
#
_cell.length_a   1.000
_cell.length_b   1.000
_cell.length_c   1.000
_cell.angle_alpha   90.00
_cell.angle_beta   90.00
_cell.angle_gamma   90.00
#
_symmetry.space_group_name_H-M   'P 1'
#
loop_
_entity.id
_entity.type
_entity.pdbx_description
1 polymer ?
#
loop_
_entity_poly.entity_id
_entity_poly.type
_entity_poly.pdbx_seq_one_letter_code
_entity_poly.pdbx_strand_id
1 'polypeptide(L)'
;PDPTFLLNASEWSEIEKPYKGLPDNYLLIYTIKRPKETINFAHQVAVSLNLPTVQICNDRDLNALMHKDVDYRLMNVSPQQFLWLFHHASFIVTNTFHGNMFSVIYRKNFVHYGINSSDTRISTLHDEIRLKNKIVSSFEIDQRIIDYNLIEENVAYYCKCGLNFIQANINDD
;
A
#
# COMPACT_ATOMS: atom_id res chain seq x y z
N PRO A 1 1.22 12.80 -11.94
CA PRO A 1 1.39 11.46 -11.39
C PRO A 1 2.76 11.28 -10.73
N ASP A 2 2.86 10.35 -9.77
CA ASP A 2 4.14 10.02 -9.14
C ASP A 2 4.93 9.07 -10.03
N PRO A 3 6.29 9.20 -10.10
CA PRO A 3 7.13 8.36 -10.97
C PRO A 3 7.01 6.85 -10.73
N THR A 4 6.59 6.39 -9.56
CA THR A 4 6.39 4.95 -9.30
C THR A 4 5.34 4.30 -10.20
N PHE A 5 4.39 5.07 -10.74
CA PHE A 5 3.41 4.58 -11.72
C PHE A 5 3.95 4.51 -13.17
N LEU A 6 5.19 4.89 -13.41
CA LEU A 6 5.79 4.75 -14.74
C LEU A 6 6.16 3.31 -15.08
N LEU A 7 6.30 2.48 -14.04
CA LEU A 7 6.54 1.04 -14.17
C LEU A 7 5.29 0.26 -13.74
N ASN A 8 4.99 -0.80 -14.45
CA ASN A 8 3.90 -1.72 -14.10
C ASN A 8 4.36 -2.79 -13.09
N ALA A 9 3.43 -3.64 -12.64
CA ALA A 9 3.70 -4.67 -11.64
C ALA A 9 4.80 -5.66 -12.10
N SER A 10 4.80 -6.04 -13.39
CA SER A 10 5.80 -6.98 -13.92
C SER A 10 7.21 -6.38 -13.87
N GLU A 11 7.35 -5.12 -14.28
CA GLU A 11 8.64 -4.41 -14.27
C GLU A 11 9.16 -4.21 -12.85
N TRP A 12 8.29 -3.86 -11.89
CA TRP A 12 8.67 -3.80 -10.47
C TRP A 12 9.08 -5.17 -9.91
N SER A 13 8.45 -6.25 -10.38
CA SER A 13 8.76 -7.61 -9.91
C SER A 13 10.14 -8.10 -10.32
N GLU A 14 10.74 -7.56 -11.38
CA GLU A 14 12.09 -7.93 -11.83
C GLU A 14 13.19 -7.63 -10.79
N ILE A 15 12.96 -6.65 -9.93
CA ILE A 15 13.91 -6.26 -8.89
C ILE A 15 13.55 -6.75 -7.49
N GLU A 16 12.46 -7.49 -7.34
CA GLU A 16 12.02 -8.03 -6.05
C GLU A 16 13.04 -9.01 -5.46
N LYS A 17 13.11 -9.02 -4.13
CA LYS A 17 13.84 -10.04 -3.36
C LYS A 17 12.92 -10.65 -2.31
N PRO A 18 12.77 -11.98 -2.28
CA PRO A 18 11.93 -12.64 -1.29
C PRO A 18 12.32 -12.32 0.15
N TYR A 19 11.33 -12.15 1.02
CA TYR A 19 11.51 -12.11 2.45
C TYR A 19 11.15 -13.49 3.03
N LYS A 20 12.13 -14.16 3.64
CA LYS A 20 11.97 -15.54 4.14
C LYS A 20 11.34 -15.58 5.52
N GLY A 21 10.64 -16.68 5.82
CA GLY A 21 10.10 -16.95 7.15
C GLY A 21 8.75 -16.30 7.46
N LEU A 22 8.04 -15.89 6.43
CA LEU A 22 6.66 -15.39 6.53
C LEU A 22 5.65 -16.45 6.08
N PRO A 23 4.40 -16.38 6.55
CA PRO A 23 3.32 -17.21 6.03
C PRO A 23 2.97 -16.84 4.58
N ASP A 24 2.39 -17.77 3.83
CA ASP A 24 2.00 -17.55 2.43
C ASP A 24 0.87 -16.51 2.29
N ASN A 25 0.00 -16.42 3.29
CA ASN A 25 -1.10 -15.46 3.34
C ASN A 25 -0.95 -14.59 4.58
N TYR A 26 -0.92 -13.27 4.39
CA TYR A 26 -0.78 -12.32 5.50
C TYR A 26 -1.43 -10.98 5.18
N LEU A 27 -1.75 -10.25 6.24
CA LEU A 27 -2.09 -8.83 6.17
C LEU A 27 -0.83 -8.01 6.40
N LEU A 28 -0.46 -7.20 5.41
CA LEU A 28 0.67 -6.27 5.49
C LEU A 28 0.26 -4.96 6.14
N ILE A 29 1.02 -4.50 7.13
CA ILE A 29 0.88 -3.20 7.78
C ILE A 29 2.06 -2.32 7.37
N TYR A 30 1.77 -1.21 6.70
CA TYR A 30 2.77 -0.19 6.39
C TYR A 30 2.29 1.20 6.82
N THR A 31 2.89 1.73 7.88
CA THR A 31 2.49 2.98 8.51
C THR A 31 3.70 3.84 8.87
N ILE A 32 3.58 5.17 8.67
CA ILE A 32 4.58 6.15 9.06
C ILE A 32 4.03 7.09 10.15
N LYS A 33 2.73 7.42 10.08
CA LYS A 33 2.04 8.31 11.03
C LYS A 33 1.06 7.51 11.87
N ARG A 34 0.90 7.88 13.15
CA ARG A 34 -0.07 7.25 14.07
C ARG A 34 0.01 5.72 14.08
N PRO A 35 1.20 5.14 14.31
CA PRO A 35 1.38 3.71 14.17
C PRO A 35 0.45 2.91 15.08
N LYS A 36 0.23 3.35 16.33
CA LYS A 36 -0.61 2.66 17.29
C LYS A 36 -2.07 2.50 16.80
N GLU A 37 -2.68 3.58 16.36
CA GLU A 37 -4.06 3.56 15.87
C GLU A 37 -4.20 2.72 14.61
N THR A 38 -3.25 2.84 13.68
CA THR A 38 -3.23 2.06 12.44
C THR A 38 -3.02 0.57 12.73
N ILE A 39 -2.14 0.22 13.67
CA ILE A 39 -1.89 -1.17 14.06
C ILE A 39 -3.13 -1.78 14.73
N ASN A 40 -3.77 -1.06 15.66
CA ASN A 40 -4.99 -1.53 16.30
C ASN A 40 -6.11 -1.77 15.27
N PHE A 41 -6.27 -0.86 14.33
CA PHE A 41 -7.20 -1.04 13.22
C PHE A 41 -6.83 -2.25 12.35
N ALA A 42 -5.56 -2.38 11.95
CA ALA A 42 -5.08 -3.49 11.15
C ALA A 42 -5.29 -4.85 11.83
N HIS A 43 -5.12 -4.91 13.17
CA HIS A 43 -5.41 -6.11 13.94
C HIS A 43 -6.89 -6.51 13.85
N GLN A 44 -7.82 -5.56 13.97
CA GLN A 44 -9.25 -5.84 13.80
C GLN A 44 -9.57 -6.39 12.40
N VAL A 45 -8.96 -5.78 11.36
CA VAL A 45 -9.07 -6.28 9.97
C VAL A 45 -8.51 -7.68 9.85
N ALA A 46 -7.33 -7.94 10.39
CA ALA A 46 -6.65 -9.24 10.33
C ALA A 46 -7.48 -10.35 10.99
N VAL A 47 -8.05 -10.08 12.17
CA VAL A 47 -8.96 -11.02 12.85
C VAL A 47 -10.17 -11.33 11.98
N SER A 48 -10.79 -10.32 11.36
CA SER A 48 -11.97 -10.51 10.51
C SER A 48 -11.67 -11.28 9.22
N LEU A 49 -10.42 -11.23 8.73
CA LEU A 49 -9.95 -11.92 7.53
C LEU A 49 -9.26 -13.25 7.83
N ASN A 50 -9.06 -13.57 9.11
CA ASN A 50 -8.28 -14.72 9.57
C ASN A 50 -6.88 -14.75 8.95
N LEU A 51 -6.18 -13.62 8.98
CA LEU A 51 -4.82 -13.46 8.45
C LEU A 51 -3.84 -13.11 9.57
N PRO A 52 -2.64 -13.69 9.58
CA PRO A 52 -1.55 -13.20 10.41
C PRO A 52 -1.09 -11.81 9.94
N THR A 53 -0.56 -11.02 10.85
CA THR A 53 -0.11 -9.65 10.61
C THR A 53 1.39 -9.57 10.39
N VAL A 54 1.80 -8.86 9.35
CA VAL A 54 3.20 -8.56 9.03
C VAL A 54 3.38 -7.05 8.98
N GLN A 55 4.23 -6.48 9.81
CA GLN A 55 4.50 -5.04 9.84
C GLN A 55 5.89 -4.72 9.33
N ILE A 56 5.98 -3.78 8.38
CA ILE A 56 7.25 -3.12 8.05
C ILE A 56 7.46 -2.02 9.07
N CYS A 57 8.50 -2.17 9.91
CA CYS A 57 8.85 -1.21 10.95
C CYS A 57 9.79 -0.14 10.41
N ASN A 58 9.59 1.11 10.84
CA ASN A 58 10.53 2.19 10.60
C ASN A 58 11.57 2.20 11.73
N ASP A 59 12.85 2.45 11.42
CA ASP A 59 13.96 2.52 12.39
C ASP A 59 13.75 3.54 13.49
N ARG A 60 12.88 4.52 13.28
CA ARG A 60 12.52 5.56 14.28
C ARG A 60 11.38 5.16 15.21
N ASP A 61 10.73 4.04 14.96
CA ASP A 61 9.58 3.61 15.74
C ASP A 61 9.99 2.56 16.78
N LEU A 62 10.77 2.99 17.78
CA LEU A 62 11.15 2.15 18.92
C LEU A 62 9.91 1.62 19.68
N ASN A 63 8.77 2.30 19.60
CA ASN A 63 7.50 1.86 20.18
C ASN A 63 6.84 0.76 19.33
N ALA A 64 7.16 0.62 18.06
CA ALA A 64 6.63 -0.45 17.21
C ALA A 64 6.99 -1.84 17.75
N LEU A 65 8.14 -1.97 18.41
CA LEU A 65 8.57 -3.21 19.07
C LEU A 65 7.71 -3.57 20.30
N MET A 66 6.96 -2.62 20.85
CA MET A 66 6.14 -2.80 22.05
C MET A 66 4.68 -3.17 21.75
N HIS A 67 4.25 -3.11 20.50
CA HIS A 67 2.90 -3.53 20.12
C HIS A 67 2.80 -5.06 20.08
N LYS A 68 2.19 -5.64 21.11
CA LYS A 68 2.04 -7.10 21.22
C LYS A 68 1.10 -7.72 20.16
N ASP A 69 0.36 -6.88 19.45
CA ASP A 69 -0.72 -7.28 18.55
C ASP A 69 -0.29 -7.47 17.08
N VAL A 70 1.01 -7.64 16.83
CA VAL A 70 1.56 -7.92 15.49
C VAL A 70 2.39 -9.19 15.54
N ASP A 71 2.08 -10.15 14.65
CA ASP A 71 2.72 -11.47 14.65
C ASP A 71 4.16 -11.41 14.12
N TYR A 72 4.41 -10.66 13.05
CA TYR A 72 5.73 -10.53 12.41
C TYR A 72 6.13 -9.06 12.28
N ARG A 73 7.24 -8.67 12.89
CA ARG A 73 7.81 -7.32 12.81
C ARG A 73 9.10 -7.34 12.02
N LEU A 74 9.12 -6.62 10.91
CA LEU A 74 10.23 -6.63 9.97
C LEU A 74 11.03 -5.34 10.11
N MET A 75 12.27 -5.47 10.61
CA MET A 75 13.23 -4.39 10.68
C MET A 75 14.18 -4.45 9.47
N ASN A 76 14.73 -3.31 9.07
CA ASN A 76 15.74 -3.22 7.99
C ASN A 76 15.31 -3.86 6.67
N VAL A 77 14.06 -3.66 6.27
CA VAL A 77 13.51 -4.13 5.00
C VAL A 77 14.14 -3.34 3.85
N SER A 78 14.83 -4.05 2.94
CA SER A 78 15.39 -3.41 1.74
C SER A 78 14.29 -2.98 0.76
N PRO A 79 14.54 -2.02 -0.16
CA PRO A 79 13.56 -1.65 -1.18
C PRO A 79 13.03 -2.84 -1.99
N GLN A 80 13.90 -3.78 -2.36
CA GLN A 80 13.51 -4.97 -3.11
C GLN A 80 12.61 -5.91 -2.30
N GLN A 81 12.87 -6.03 -0.98
CA GLN A 81 12.01 -6.80 -0.08
C GLN A 81 10.69 -6.08 0.21
N PHE A 82 10.71 -4.75 0.26
CA PHE A 82 9.49 -3.94 0.38
C PHE A 82 8.53 -4.23 -0.78
N LEU A 83 9.03 -4.24 -2.02
CA LEU A 83 8.25 -4.56 -3.21
C LEU A 83 7.67 -5.98 -3.09
N TRP A 84 8.50 -6.96 -2.75
CA TRP A 84 8.06 -8.34 -2.57
C TRP A 84 6.96 -8.48 -1.52
N LEU A 85 7.09 -7.80 -0.37
CA LEU A 85 6.10 -7.81 0.70
C LEU A 85 4.75 -7.26 0.25
N PHE A 86 4.74 -6.19 -0.52
CA PHE A 86 3.52 -5.64 -1.10
C PHE A 86 2.90 -6.58 -2.13
N HIS A 87 3.73 -7.15 -3.00
CA HIS A 87 3.26 -8.05 -4.06
C HIS A 87 2.67 -9.35 -3.51
N HIS A 88 3.18 -9.88 -2.42
CA HIS A 88 2.74 -11.17 -1.85
C HIS A 88 1.71 -11.04 -0.72
N ALA A 89 1.39 -9.84 -0.28
CA ALA A 89 0.35 -9.62 0.72
C ALA A 89 -1.04 -10.07 0.21
N SER A 90 -1.85 -10.68 1.08
CA SER A 90 -3.25 -11.01 0.82
C SER A 90 -4.16 -9.81 1.03
N PHE A 91 -3.81 -8.96 1.99
CA PHE A 91 -4.50 -7.70 2.28
C PHE A 91 -3.51 -6.68 2.82
N ILE A 92 -3.76 -5.38 2.60
CA ILE A 92 -2.86 -4.31 3.04
C ILE A 92 -3.63 -3.27 3.84
N VAL A 93 -3.07 -2.89 5.00
CA VAL A 93 -3.50 -1.71 5.76
C VAL A 93 -2.35 -0.71 5.77
N THR A 94 -2.62 0.47 5.27
CA THR A 94 -1.62 1.54 5.19
C THR A 94 -2.22 2.90 5.53
N ASN A 95 -1.38 3.86 5.92
CA ASN A 95 -1.71 5.28 6.02
C ASN A 95 -0.71 6.14 5.25
N THR A 96 -0.05 5.56 4.26
CA THR A 96 1.01 6.23 3.51
C THR A 96 0.65 6.35 2.03
N PHE A 97 1.17 7.38 1.38
CA PHE A 97 0.96 7.59 -0.05
C PHE A 97 1.53 6.43 -0.87
N HIS A 98 2.80 6.06 -0.68
CA HIS A 98 3.42 4.94 -1.39
C HIS A 98 2.77 3.58 -1.07
N GLY A 99 2.23 3.40 0.13
CA GLY A 99 1.45 2.21 0.46
C GLY A 99 0.21 2.06 -0.42
N ASN A 100 -0.51 3.16 -0.68
CA ASN A 100 -1.64 3.15 -1.63
C ASN A 100 -1.17 2.85 -3.05
N MET A 101 -0.09 3.50 -3.50
CA MET A 101 0.43 3.35 -4.86
C MET A 101 0.83 1.91 -5.16
N PHE A 102 1.68 1.30 -4.33
CA PHE A 102 2.09 -0.10 -4.54
C PHE A 102 0.95 -1.09 -4.35
N SER A 103 -0.05 -0.78 -3.51
CA SER A 103 -1.27 -1.58 -3.44
C SER A 103 -2.03 -1.57 -4.76
N VAL A 104 -2.14 -0.40 -5.42
CA VAL A 104 -2.78 -0.29 -6.74
C VAL A 104 -1.95 -0.96 -7.82
N ILE A 105 -0.64 -0.69 -7.89
CA ILE A 105 0.27 -1.26 -8.89
C ILE A 105 0.22 -2.79 -8.86
N TYR A 106 0.29 -3.40 -7.68
CA TYR A 106 0.22 -4.86 -7.52
C TYR A 106 -1.21 -5.42 -7.44
N ARG A 107 -2.24 -4.59 -7.70
CA ARG A 107 -3.66 -4.99 -7.71
C ARG A 107 -4.08 -5.69 -6.40
N LYS A 108 -3.65 -5.15 -5.25
CA LYS A 108 -3.93 -5.71 -3.93
C LYS A 108 -5.21 -5.16 -3.32
N ASN A 109 -5.92 -6.00 -2.57
CA ASN A 109 -6.97 -5.52 -1.70
C ASN A 109 -6.35 -4.75 -0.54
N PHE A 110 -6.79 -3.54 -0.31
CA PHE A 110 -6.24 -2.68 0.74
C PHE A 110 -7.25 -1.67 1.26
N VAL A 111 -6.93 -1.11 2.40
CA VAL A 111 -7.58 0.09 2.94
C VAL A 111 -6.53 1.10 3.42
N HIS A 112 -6.83 2.37 3.20
CA HIS A 112 -6.10 3.47 3.80
C HIS A 112 -6.77 3.87 5.12
N TYR A 113 -6.07 3.65 6.24
CA TYR A 113 -6.57 4.09 7.54
C TYR A 113 -6.25 5.56 7.77
N GLY A 114 -7.28 6.41 7.86
CA GLY A 114 -7.10 7.83 8.12
C GLY A 114 -8.41 8.57 8.30
N ILE A 115 -8.53 9.27 9.41
CA ILE A 115 -9.60 10.25 9.65
C ILE A 115 -8.99 11.61 9.25
N ASN A 116 -9.42 12.22 8.19
CA ASN A 116 -8.87 13.50 7.69
C ASN A 116 -7.38 13.41 7.33
N SER A 117 -7.05 12.70 6.27
CA SER A 117 -5.70 12.80 5.74
C SER A 117 -5.48 14.23 5.22
N SER A 118 -4.67 15.01 5.92
CA SER A 118 -4.16 16.29 5.41
C SER A 118 -3.28 16.12 4.17
N ASP A 119 -3.06 14.87 3.76
CA ASP A 119 -2.31 14.54 2.56
C ASP A 119 -3.25 14.46 1.36
N THR A 120 -3.45 15.60 0.72
CA THR A 120 -4.29 15.75 -0.47
C THR A 120 -3.84 14.85 -1.62
N ARG A 121 -2.58 14.37 -1.63
CA ARG A 121 -2.08 13.45 -2.67
C ARG A 121 -2.83 12.12 -2.66
N ILE A 122 -3.24 11.65 -1.48
CA ILE A 122 -3.95 10.36 -1.35
C ILE A 122 -5.38 10.49 -1.88
N SER A 123 -6.12 11.53 -1.46
CA SER A 123 -7.46 11.78 -1.98
C SER A 123 -7.42 12.05 -3.49
N THR A 124 -6.48 12.86 -3.96
CA THR A 124 -6.28 13.13 -5.39
C THR A 124 -6.01 11.82 -6.16
N LEU A 125 -5.11 10.94 -5.67
CA LEU A 125 -4.87 9.65 -6.30
C LEU A 125 -6.15 8.82 -6.40
N HIS A 126 -6.90 8.70 -5.29
CA HIS A 126 -8.13 7.92 -5.26
C HIS A 126 -9.20 8.49 -6.21
N ASP A 127 -9.31 9.82 -6.29
CA ASP A 127 -10.25 10.49 -7.18
C ASP A 127 -9.86 10.29 -8.65
N GLU A 128 -8.59 10.47 -9.00
CA GLU A 128 -8.05 10.31 -10.37
C GLU A 128 -8.26 8.88 -10.91
N ILE A 129 -8.00 7.88 -10.08
CA ILE A 129 -8.20 6.48 -10.48
C ILE A 129 -9.62 5.96 -10.18
N ARG A 130 -10.51 6.80 -9.66
CA ARG A 130 -11.90 6.48 -9.25
C ARG A 130 -11.99 5.34 -8.22
N LEU A 131 -11.02 5.26 -7.33
CA LEU A 131 -10.99 4.29 -6.25
C LEU A 131 -11.85 4.78 -5.08
N LYS A 132 -13.06 4.25 -4.93
CA LYS A 132 -14.01 4.68 -3.90
C LYS A 132 -13.86 3.92 -2.59
N ASN A 133 -14.21 4.57 -1.47
CA ASN A 133 -14.39 3.96 -0.15
C ASN A 133 -13.17 3.21 0.41
N LYS A 134 -11.95 3.64 0.06
CA LYS A 134 -10.71 3.02 0.57
C LYS A 134 -10.00 3.85 1.63
N ILE A 135 -10.40 5.10 1.85
CA ILE A 135 -9.98 5.90 3.00
C ILE A 135 -11.01 5.70 4.10
N VAL A 136 -10.62 5.03 5.18
CA VAL A 136 -11.56 4.57 6.20
C VAL A 136 -11.09 4.91 7.61
N SER A 137 -12.06 5.06 8.53
CA SER A 137 -11.83 5.16 9.98
C SER A 137 -12.36 3.94 10.74
N SER A 138 -13.21 3.16 10.10
CA SER A 138 -13.74 1.87 10.57
C SER A 138 -13.68 0.86 9.44
N PHE A 139 -13.71 -0.43 9.75
CA PHE A 139 -13.65 -1.51 8.76
C PHE A 139 -15.02 -2.14 8.58
N GLU A 140 -15.49 -2.15 7.34
CA GLU A 140 -16.71 -2.81 6.91
C GLU A 140 -16.40 -3.91 5.90
N ILE A 141 -17.23 -4.95 5.87
CA ILE A 141 -17.01 -6.14 5.04
C ILE A 141 -16.92 -5.80 3.54
N ASP A 142 -17.71 -4.85 3.07
CA ASP A 142 -17.76 -4.42 1.66
C ASP A 142 -16.48 -3.74 1.18
N GLN A 143 -15.60 -3.34 2.09
CA GLN A 143 -14.32 -2.71 1.77
C GLN A 143 -13.22 -3.71 1.42
N ARG A 144 -13.48 -5.01 1.49
CA ARG A 144 -12.47 -6.07 1.32
C ARG A 144 -11.96 -6.19 -0.10
N ILE A 145 -12.83 -6.04 -1.09
CA ILE A 145 -12.52 -6.34 -2.49
C ILE A 145 -12.49 -5.07 -3.32
N ILE A 146 -11.45 -4.95 -4.14
CA ILE A 146 -11.35 -3.92 -5.16
C ILE A 146 -11.57 -4.61 -6.51
N ASP A 147 -12.59 -4.18 -7.24
CA ASP A 147 -12.74 -4.56 -8.64
C ASP A 147 -11.79 -3.70 -9.50
N TYR A 148 -10.62 -4.24 -9.75
CA TYR A 148 -9.60 -3.56 -10.54
C TYR A 148 -10.01 -3.36 -12.00
N ASN A 149 -10.95 -4.12 -12.52
CA ASN A 149 -11.43 -3.93 -13.89
C ASN A 149 -12.20 -2.60 -14.05
N LEU A 150 -12.88 -2.16 -12.97
CA LEU A 150 -13.58 -0.87 -12.95
C LEU A 150 -12.66 0.36 -12.93
N ILE A 151 -11.42 0.20 -12.49
CA ILE A 151 -10.46 1.31 -12.36
C ILE A 151 -9.29 1.22 -13.34
N GLU A 152 -9.17 0.13 -14.09
CA GLU A 152 -8.02 -0.17 -14.94
C GLU A 152 -7.76 0.92 -15.99
N GLU A 153 -8.80 1.39 -16.67
CA GLU A 153 -8.66 2.47 -17.65
C GLU A 153 -8.19 3.78 -17.02
N ASN A 154 -8.65 4.09 -15.80
CA ASN A 154 -8.26 5.30 -15.10
C ASN A 154 -6.80 5.19 -14.61
N VAL A 155 -6.38 4.02 -14.13
CA VAL A 155 -4.98 3.77 -13.76
C VAL A 155 -4.08 3.91 -14.98
N ALA A 156 -4.45 3.30 -16.11
CA ALA A 156 -3.69 3.40 -17.36
C ALA A 156 -3.62 4.86 -17.86
N TYR A 157 -4.71 5.60 -17.79
CA TYR A 157 -4.72 7.03 -18.13
C TYR A 157 -3.81 7.84 -17.20
N TYR A 158 -3.87 7.60 -15.90
CA TYR A 158 -3.02 8.25 -14.91
C TYR A 158 -1.53 8.01 -15.19
N CYS A 159 -1.13 6.77 -15.50
CA CYS A 159 0.23 6.41 -15.92
C CYS A 159 0.65 7.17 -17.20
N LYS A 160 -0.23 7.18 -18.22
CA LYS A 160 0.04 7.86 -19.50
C LYS A 160 0.25 9.37 -19.32
N CYS A 161 -0.50 10.01 -18.44
CA CYS A 161 -0.28 11.44 -18.10
C CYS A 161 1.13 11.68 -17.56
N GLY A 162 1.66 10.78 -16.72
CA GLY A 162 3.02 10.86 -16.20
C GLY A 162 4.08 10.71 -17.30
N LEU A 163 3.93 9.73 -18.15
CA LEU A 163 4.86 9.51 -19.29
C LEU A 163 4.86 10.71 -20.25
N ASN A 164 3.70 11.20 -20.63
CA ASN A 164 3.58 12.38 -21.51
C ASN A 164 4.25 13.62 -20.91
N PHE A 165 4.08 13.84 -19.59
CA PHE A 165 4.74 14.94 -18.90
C PHE A 165 6.26 14.83 -18.98
N ILE A 166 6.81 13.65 -18.74
CA ILE A 166 8.27 13.44 -18.82
C ILE A 166 8.76 13.64 -20.26
N GLN A 167 8.09 13.03 -21.25
CA GLN A 167 8.46 13.17 -22.65
C GLN A 167 8.45 14.61 -23.13
N ALA A 168 7.46 15.41 -22.73
CA ALA A 168 7.36 16.81 -23.09
C ALA A 168 8.50 17.68 -22.49
N ASN A 169 9.02 17.29 -21.30
CA ASN A 169 10.06 18.08 -20.61
C ASN A 169 11.50 17.56 -20.80
N ILE A 170 11.71 16.39 -21.42
CA ILE A 170 13.05 15.89 -21.76
C ILE A 170 13.50 16.36 -23.15
N ASN A 171 12.56 16.70 -24.05
CA ASN A 171 12.88 17.11 -25.44
C ASN A 171 13.14 18.61 -25.60
N ASP A 172 13.20 19.39 -24.53
CA ASP A 172 13.43 20.84 -24.53
C ASP A 172 14.91 21.23 -24.29
N ASP A 173 15.86 20.31 -24.42
CA ASP A 173 17.32 20.53 -24.44
C ASP A 173 17.86 20.26 -25.89
#